data_21a39081442c1d16b26de35dd56e7060
#
_entry.id   21a39081442c1d16b26de35dd56e7060
#
_cell.length_a   1.000
_cell.length_b   1.000
_cell.length_c   1.000
_cell.angle_alpha   90.00
_cell.angle_beta   90.00
_cell.angle_gamma   90.00
#
_symmetry.space_group_name_H-M   'P 1'
#
loop_
_entity.id
_entity.type
_entity.pdbx_description
1 polymer ?
#
loop_
_entity_poly.entity_id
_entity_poly.type
_entity_poly.pdbx_seq_one_letter_code
_entity_poly.pdbx_strand_id
1 'polypeptide(L)'
;MTDNYIVSARKYRPMTFSSVVGQEALTTTLKNAVKSGKLAHAYLFCGPRGVGKTTCARIFAKAINCSSPTADGEACNECENCKAFNEGRSMNIFELDAASNNSVENIKTLMEQTLIPPQVGKYKVFIIDEVHMLSTAAFNAFLKTLEEPPQHVIFILATTEKHKILPTILSRCQIYDFERMTVPRIIDHLKMVAAKEGISYEEEALNVIAEKADGGMRDALSIFDQVNSFCQGNITYEKVLEDLNVLDADNYFRIIDLSLENKVSDIMVLLDSIIAKGFDAGNLINGLASHVRSVMMARDAQTLPLLETSERQRQRYQEQAKKCPLPFLFKALKIMNECDVNYRQSSNKRLLVELTLIRVAQITQ
;
A
#
# COMPACT_ATOMS: atom_id res chain seq x y z
N MET A 1 7.07 24.09 -25.83
CA MET A 1 6.83 24.06 -24.37
C MET A 1 7.21 22.66 -23.93
N THR A 2 8.29 22.51 -23.17
CA THR A 2 8.67 21.21 -22.62
C THR A 2 7.64 20.84 -21.58
N ASP A 3 6.76 19.88 -21.90
CA ASP A 3 5.90 19.24 -20.90
C ASP A 3 6.81 18.70 -19.79
N ASN A 4 6.78 19.35 -18.63
CA ASN A 4 7.49 18.85 -17.47
C ASN A 4 6.86 17.51 -17.09
N TYR A 5 7.59 16.41 -17.28
CA TYR A 5 7.17 15.09 -16.86
C TYR A 5 6.83 15.10 -15.36
N ILE A 6 5.60 14.74 -15.03
CA ILE A 6 5.14 14.61 -13.64
C ILE A 6 4.88 13.13 -13.37
N VAL A 7 5.54 12.58 -12.36
CA VAL A 7 5.35 11.18 -11.95
C VAL A 7 3.88 10.89 -11.61
N SER A 8 3.38 9.72 -11.98
CA SER A 8 1.97 9.34 -11.85
C SER A 8 1.46 9.40 -10.42
N ALA A 9 2.27 9.01 -9.44
CA ALA A 9 1.92 9.12 -8.02
C ALA A 9 1.61 10.55 -7.57
N ARG A 10 2.14 11.57 -8.25
CA ARG A 10 1.84 12.98 -8.01
C ARG A 10 0.70 13.47 -8.91
N LYS A 11 0.74 13.14 -10.19
CA LYS A 11 -0.23 13.56 -11.20
C LYS A 11 -1.64 13.04 -10.89
N TYR A 12 -1.75 11.80 -10.43
CA TYR A 12 -3.00 11.11 -10.12
C TYR A 12 -3.32 11.09 -8.62
N ARG A 13 -2.64 11.94 -7.82
CA ARG A 13 -2.98 12.09 -6.41
C ARG A 13 -4.41 12.63 -6.29
N PRO A 14 -5.30 11.95 -5.54
CA PRO A 14 -6.67 12.42 -5.37
C PRO A 14 -6.75 13.85 -4.84
N MET A 15 -7.67 14.63 -5.39
CA MET A 15 -7.92 16.03 -4.99
C MET A 15 -9.27 16.21 -4.30
N THR A 16 -10.13 15.18 -4.38
CA THR A 16 -11.47 15.15 -3.80
C THR A 16 -11.67 13.85 -3.02
N PHE A 17 -12.59 13.84 -2.07
CA PHE A 17 -12.96 12.60 -1.37
C PHE A 17 -13.47 11.53 -2.34
N SER A 18 -14.25 11.93 -3.34
CA SER A 18 -14.82 11.00 -4.32
C SER A 18 -13.77 10.34 -5.22
N SER A 19 -12.60 10.95 -5.39
CA SER A 19 -11.48 10.41 -6.18
C SER A 19 -10.54 9.50 -5.38
N VAL A 20 -10.70 9.41 -4.05
CA VAL A 20 -9.93 8.49 -3.22
C VAL A 20 -10.42 7.06 -3.45
N VAL A 21 -9.51 6.17 -3.81
CA VAL A 21 -9.81 4.77 -4.09
C VAL A 21 -9.71 3.94 -2.81
N GLY A 22 -10.68 3.04 -2.59
CA GLY A 22 -10.59 2.00 -1.59
C GLY A 22 -10.91 2.39 -0.15
N GLN A 23 -11.35 3.64 0.10
CA GLN A 23 -11.63 4.16 1.45
C GLN A 23 -13.04 4.80 1.53
N GLU A 24 -14.04 4.22 0.87
CA GLU A 24 -15.35 4.86 0.66
C GLU A 24 -16.09 5.14 1.98
N ALA A 25 -16.08 4.21 2.92
CA ALA A 25 -16.74 4.38 4.22
C ALA A 25 -16.10 5.53 5.02
N LEU A 26 -14.77 5.58 5.02
CA LEU A 26 -13.99 6.59 5.72
C LEU A 26 -14.21 7.98 5.10
N THR A 27 -14.11 8.10 3.78
CA THR A 27 -14.32 9.39 3.09
C THR A 27 -15.75 9.88 3.25
N THR A 28 -16.75 9.00 3.27
CA THR A 28 -18.14 9.35 3.56
C THR A 28 -18.29 9.94 4.96
N THR A 29 -17.62 9.36 5.96
CA THR A 29 -17.65 9.87 7.33
C THR A 29 -17.02 11.24 7.44
N LEU A 30 -15.88 11.47 6.77
CA LEU A 30 -15.22 12.77 6.73
C LEU A 30 -16.08 13.83 6.02
N LYS A 31 -16.71 13.49 4.91
CA LYS A 31 -17.67 14.38 4.21
C LYS A 31 -18.84 14.77 5.14
N ASN A 32 -19.38 13.83 5.88
CA ASN A 32 -20.45 14.10 6.83
C ASN A 32 -20.02 15.04 7.96
N ALA A 33 -18.78 14.93 8.44
CA ALA A 33 -18.22 15.86 9.42
C ALA A 33 -18.14 17.28 8.86
N VAL A 34 -17.71 17.44 7.62
CA VAL A 34 -17.67 18.75 6.93
C VAL A 34 -19.08 19.33 6.79
N LYS A 35 -20.06 18.52 6.32
CA LYS A 35 -21.45 18.93 6.12
C LYS A 35 -22.13 19.39 7.40
N SER A 36 -21.94 18.64 8.49
CA SER A 36 -22.57 18.93 9.78
C SER A 36 -21.86 20.02 10.55
N GLY A 37 -20.63 20.38 10.19
CA GLY A 37 -19.79 21.30 10.94
C GLY A 37 -19.36 20.75 12.32
N LYS A 38 -19.62 19.47 12.61
CA LYS A 38 -19.22 18.81 13.85
C LYS A 38 -17.81 18.23 13.69
N LEU A 39 -16.81 19.05 13.97
CA LEU A 39 -15.41 18.70 13.82
C LEU A 39 -14.77 18.45 15.20
N ALA A 40 -13.99 17.37 15.29
CA ALA A 40 -13.11 17.13 16.43
C ALA A 40 -11.85 18.00 16.33
N HIS A 41 -11.21 18.26 17.45
CA HIS A 41 -9.94 19.00 17.48
C HIS A 41 -8.74 18.17 17.01
N ALA A 42 -8.85 16.83 17.06
CA ALA A 42 -7.79 15.94 16.65
C ALA A 42 -8.32 14.68 15.97
N TYR A 43 -7.67 14.33 14.88
CA TYR A 43 -7.89 13.13 14.09
C TYR A 43 -6.60 12.32 14.00
N LEU A 44 -6.70 11.00 14.05
CA LEU A 44 -5.56 10.10 13.84
C LEU A 44 -5.88 9.13 12.70
N PHE A 45 -5.16 9.27 11.61
CA PHE A 45 -5.26 8.41 10.43
C PHE A 45 -4.20 7.31 10.52
N CYS A 46 -4.62 6.08 10.69
CA CYS A 46 -3.76 4.91 10.84
C CYS A 46 -3.86 4.02 9.62
N GLY A 47 -2.79 3.35 9.27
CA GLY A 47 -2.80 2.33 8.21
C GLY A 47 -1.48 2.21 7.47
N PRO A 48 -1.36 1.23 6.56
CA PRO A 48 -0.14 0.97 5.81
C PRO A 48 0.33 2.17 5.00
N ARG A 49 1.55 2.11 4.51
CA ARG A 49 2.09 3.13 3.60
C ARG A 49 1.35 3.13 2.27
N GLY A 50 1.16 4.30 1.69
CA GLY A 50 0.64 4.45 0.32
C GLY A 50 -0.86 4.25 0.14
N VAL A 51 -1.65 4.12 1.23
CA VAL A 51 -3.11 3.89 1.18
C VAL A 51 -3.95 5.19 1.16
N GLY A 52 -3.31 6.35 1.18
CA GLY A 52 -3.99 7.64 1.03
C GLY A 52 -4.18 8.46 2.31
N LYS A 53 -3.53 8.13 3.44
CA LYS A 53 -3.67 8.87 4.72
C LYS A 53 -3.39 10.36 4.56
N THR A 54 -2.21 10.73 4.11
CA THR A 54 -1.80 12.14 3.92
C THR A 54 -2.64 12.83 2.86
N THR A 55 -3.01 12.11 1.80
CA THR A 55 -3.90 12.61 0.76
C THR A 55 -5.28 12.95 1.32
N CYS A 56 -5.91 12.06 2.09
CA CYS A 56 -7.18 12.33 2.76
C CYS A 56 -7.07 13.46 3.79
N ALA A 57 -5.94 13.54 4.52
CA ALA A 57 -5.69 14.65 5.46
C ALA A 57 -5.71 16.00 4.74
N ARG A 58 -5.07 16.11 3.58
CA ARG A 58 -5.04 17.34 2.77
C ARG A 58 -6.40 17.69 2.20
N ILE A 59 -7.12 16.70 1.67
CA ILE A 59 -8.49 16.88 1.15
C ILE A 59 -9.41 17.35 2.27
N PHE A 60 -9.34 16.73 3.44
CA PHE A 60 -10.14 17.08 4.61
C PHE A 60 -9.82 18.48 5.13
N ALA A 61 -8.55 18.84 5.27
CA ALA A 61 -8.11 20.17 5.69
C ALA A 61 -8.62 21.26 4.75
N LYS A 62 -8.56 21.01 3.43
CA LYS A 62 -9.11 21.94 2.43
C LYS A 62 -10.62 22.11 2.55
N ALA A 63 -11.36 21.00 2.71
CA ALA A 63 -12.80 21.01 2.86
C ALA A 63 -13.27 21.72 4.13
N ILE A 64 -12.54 21.53 5.27
CA ILE A 64 -12.80 22.21 6.55
C ILE A 64 -12.74 23.73 6.40
N ASN A 65 -11.77 24.23 5.64
CA ASN A 65 -11.55 25.67 5.45
C ASN A 65 -12.30 26.26 4.28
N CYS A 66 -13.01 25.45 3.49
CA CYS A 66 -13.81 25.95 2.38
C CYS A 66 -14.94 26.85 2.88
N SER A 67 -15.10 28.05 2.27
CA SER A 67 -16.15 29.01 2.65
C SER A 67 -17.54 28.53 2.22
N SER A 68 -17.62 27.72 1.16
CA SER A 68 -18.87 27.23 0.57
C SER A 68 -18.70 25.78 0.10
N PRO A 69 -18.65 24.79 1.05
CA PRO A 69 -18.58 23.40 0.68
C PRO A 69 -19.78 23.00 -0.18
N THR A 70 -19.58 22.05 -1.08
CA THR A 70 -20.69 21.50 -1.88
C THR A 70 -21.72 20.79 -0.99
N ALA A 71 -22.90 20.56 -1.50
CA ALA A 71 -23.93 19.79 -0.79
C ALA A 71 -23.47 18.39 -0.39
N ASP A 72 -22.48 17.84 -1.07
CA ASP A 72 -21.88 16.54 -0.78
C ASP A 72 -20.69 16.58 0.19
N GLY A 73 -20.29 17.77 0.66
CA GLY A 73 -19.19 17.94 1.63
C GLY A 73 -17.80 18.03 0.99
N GLU A 74 -17.72 18.25 -0.31
CA GLU A 74 -16.45 18.52 -1.01
C GLU A 74 -16.11 20.01 -0.96
N ALA A 75 -14.82 20.34 -1.12
CA ALA A 75 -14.38 21.71 -1.26
C ALA A 75 -14.86 22.31 -2.60
N CYS A 76 -15.24 23.61 -2.61
CA CYS A 76 -15.77 24.27 -3.81
C CYS A 76 -14.73 24.53 -4.90
N ASN A 77 -13.43 24.56 -4.57
CA ASN A 77 -12.30 24.94 -5.43
C ASN A 77 -12.31 26.39 -5.99
N GLU A 78 -13.28 27.22 -5.63
CA GLU A 78 -13.46 28.56 -6.15
C GLU A 78 -13.19 29.65 -5.11
N CYS A 79 -13.42 29.38 -3.83
CA CYS A 79 -13.18 30.34 -2.77
C CYS A 79 -11.68 30.62 -2.57
N GLU A 80 -11.38 31.73 -1.91
CA GLU A 80 -10.00 32.16 -1.63
C GLU A 80 -9.17 31.09 -0.90
N ASN A 81 -9.75 30.43 0.11
CA ASN A 81 -9.09 29.37 0.85
C ASN A 81 -8.75 28.16 -0.04
N CYS A 82 -9.67 27.74 -0.91
CA CYS A 82 -9.43 26.63 -1.83
C CYS A 82 -8.33 26.96 -2.87
N LYS A 83 -8.38 28.18 -3.44
CA LYS A 83 -7.36 28.65 -4.38
C LYS A 83 -5.99 28.75 -3.72
N ALA A 84 -5.92 29.34 -2.53
CA ALA A 84 -4.68 29.46 -1.78
C ALA A 84 -4.07 28.06 -1.47
N PHE A 85 -4.89 27.09 -1.11
CA PHE A 85 -4.43 25.72 -0.89
C PHE A 85 -3.93 25.07 -2.20
N ASN A 86 -4.67 25.20 -3.29
CA ASN A 86 -4.29 24.60 -4.58
C ASN A 86 -2.98 25.18 -5.11
N GLU A 87 -2.70 26.45 -4.84
CA GLU A 87 -1.50 27.16 -5.24
C GLU A 87 -0.32 26.98 -4.24
N GLY A 88 -0.53 26.23 -3.16
CA GLY A 88 0.50 25.97 -2.15
C GLY A 88 0.85 27.18 -1.27
N ARG A 89 -0.03 28.20 -1.20
CA ARG A 89 0.15 29.44 -0.43
C ARG A 89 -0.82 29.61 0.74
N SER A 90 -1.47 28.53 1.17
CA SER A 90 -2.39 28.56 2.32
C SER A 90 -1.64 28.91 3.61
N MET A 91 -2.15 29.91 4.33
CA MET A 91 -1.66 30.28 5.67
C MET A 91 -2.42 29.59 6.79
N ASN A 92 -3.37 28.72 6.46
CA ASN A 92 -4.24 28.03 7.41
C ASN A 92 -3.97 26.53 7.49
N ILE A 93 -3.23 25.95 6.54
CA ILE A 93 -2.93 24.53 6.49
C ILE A 93 -1.43 24.36 6.54
N PHE A 94 -0.96 23.72 7.60
CA PHE A 94 0.45 23.45 7.87
C PHE A 94 0.67 21.95 7.80
N GLU A 95 1.70 21.53 7.08
CA GLU A 95 2.06 20.12 6.91
C GLU A 95 3.49 19.90 7.40
N LEU A 96 3.68 18.95 8.31
CA LEU A 96 4.97 18.56 8.84
C LEU A 96 5.12 17.03 8.70
N ASP A 97 6.23 16.62 8.13
CA ASP A 97 6.66 15.22 8.13
C ASP A 97 7.59 14.99 9.33
N ALA A 98 7.11 14.21 10.31
CA ALA A 98 7.85 13.92 11.52
C ALA A 98 9.07 13.01 11.29
N ALA A 99 9.14 12.29 10.17
CA ALA A 99 10.34 11.52 9.82
C ALA A 99 11.53 12.44 9.54
N SER A 100 11.28 13.61 8.94
CA SER A 100 12.30 14.62 8.63
C SER A 100 12.43 15.71 9.69
N ASN A 101 11.39 15.94 10.49
CA ASN A 101 11.27 17.05 11.44
C ASN A 101 10.80 16.55 12.82
N ASN A 102 11.64 15.78 13.49
CA ASN A 102 11.28 15.08 14.74
C ASN A 102 11.79 15.78 16.02
N SER A 103 12.45 16.93 15.88
CA SER A 103 13.02 17.66 17.01
C SER A 103 11.96 18.43 17.83
N VAL A 104 12.29 18.67 19.10
CA VAL A 104 11.44 19.49 19.99
C VAL A 104 11.27 20.90 19.44
N GLU A 105 12.30 21.45 18.82
CA GLU A 105 12.30 22.83 18.28
C GLU A 105 11.31 22.95 17.12
N ASN A 106 11.31 21.98 16.20
CA ASN A 106 10.36 21.95 15.09
C ASN A 106 8.91 21.93 15.58
N ILE A 107 8.63 21.13 16.62
CA ILE A 107 7.30 21.03 17.22
C ILE A 107 6.95 22.30 17.98
N LYS A 108 7.88 22.91 18.71
CA LYS A 108 7.63 24.20 19.41
C LYS A 108 7.27 25.30 18.42
N THR A 109 8.03 25.44 17.33
CA THR A 109 7.74 26.40 16.26
C THR A 109 6.35 26.16 15.66
N LEU A 110 5.98 24.89 15.43
CA LEU A 110 4.65 24.56 14.96
C LEU A 110 3.56 24.93 15.98
N MET A 111 3.81 24.67 17.26
CA MET A 111 2.85 25.01 18.34
C MET A 111 2.66 26.51 18.53
N GLU A 112 3.68 27.32 18.30
CA GLU A 112 3.55 28.77 18.28
C GLU A 112 2.56 29.27 17.22
N GLN A 113 2.53 28.61 16.07
CA GLN A 113 1.55 28.91 15.01
C GLN A 113 0.10 28.59 15.43
N THR A 114 -0.11 27.70 16.38
CA THR A 114 -1.46 27.40 16.90
C THR A 114 -2.08 28.55 17.70
N LEU A 115 -1.25 29.41 18.26
CA LEU A 115 -1.71 30.55 19.07
C LEU A 115 -2.24 31.71 18.22
N ILE A 116 -1.90 31.71 16.92
CA ILE A 116 -2.28 32.80 16.01
C ILE A 116 -3.58 32.38 15.29
N PRO A 117 -4.71 33.08 15.50
CA PRO A 117 -5.93 32.73 14.80
C PRO A 117 -5.83 32.97 13.28
N PRO A 118 -6.65 32.25 12.46
CA PRO A 118 -6.65 32.45 11.03
C PRO A 118 -7.15 33.86 10.66
N GLN A 119 -6.51 34.49 9.68
CA GLN A 119 -6.95 35.78 9.17
C GLN A 119 -8.14 35.63 8.21
N VAL A 120 -8.14 34.54 7.44
CA VAL A 120 -9.19 34.19 6.51
C VAL A 120 -9.59 32.74 6.77
N GLY A 121 -10.90 32.47 6.84
CA GLY A 121 -11.41 31.13 7.16
C GLY A 121 -11.66 30.92 8.65
N LYS A 122 -12.03 29.70 9.03
CA LYS A 122 -12.46 29.37 10.40
C LYS A 122 -11.39 28.64 11.21
N TYR A 123 -10.55 27.84 10.57
CA TYR A 123 -9.65 26.92 11.24
C TYR A 123 -8.22 27.01 10.73
N LYS A 124 -7.27 26.77 11.64
CA LYS A 124 -5.91 26.39 11.31
C LYS A 124 -5.79 24.89 11.46
N VAL A 125 -5.37 24.22 10.40
CA VAL A 125 -5.22 22.75 10.35
C VAL A 125 -3.74 22.39 10.30
N PHE A 126 -3.34 21.53 11.22
CA PHE A 126 -1.97 21.02 11.33
C PHE A 126 -1.95 19.54 10.98
N ILE A 127 -1.33 19.20 9.86
CA ILE A 127 -1.13 17.83 9.41
C ILE A 127 0.27 17.40 9.85
N ILE A 128 0.34 16.35 10.68
CA ILE A 128 1.62 15.77 11.12
C ILE A 128 1.66 14.35 10.60
N ASP A 129 2.47 14.13 9.56
CA ASP A 129 2.67 12.82 8.96
C ASP A 129 3.75 12.03 9.71
N GLU A 130 3.63 10.70 9.72
CA GLU A 130 4.51 9.77 10.43
C GLU A 130 4.73 10.18 11.89
N VAL A 131 3.67 10.57 12.58
CA VAL A 131 3.70 11.15 13.93
C VAL A 131 4.40 10.26 14.96
N HIS A 132 4.46 8.95 14.76
CA HIS A 132 5.20 8.01 15.62
C HIS A 132 6.72 8.22 15.58
N MET A 133 7.25 8.97 14.61
CA MET A 133 8.67 9.32 14.48
C MET A 133 9.10 10.49 15.36
N LEU A 134 8.15 11.20 15.99
CA LEU A 134 8.50 12.29 16.93
C LEU A 134 9.30 11.75 18.12
N SER A 135 10.29 12.51 18.56
CA SER A 135 11.01 12.20 19.81
C SER A 135 10.06 12.27 21.02
N THR A 136 10.38 11.57 22.09
CA THR A 136 9.58 11.60 23.34
C THR A 136 9.38 13.03 23.87
N ALA A 137 10.41 13.85 23.78
CA ALA A 137 10.32 15.24 24.21
C ALA A 137 9.43 16.09 23.27
N ALA A 138 9.47 15.83 21.96
CA ALA A 138 8.57 16.47 21.00
C ALA A 138 7.11 16.04 21.21
N PHE A 139 6.86 14.76 21.49
CA PHE A 139 5.54 14.27 21.87
C PHE A 139 4.99 14.98 23.11
N ASN A 140 5.79 15.12 24.16
CA ASN A 140 5.37 15.80 25.39
C ASN A 140 5.06 17.29 25.17
N ALA A 141 5.82 17.95 24.31
CA ALA A 141 5.54 19.34 23.93
C ALA A 141 4.22 19.47 23.17
N PHE A 142 3.93 18.50 22.31
CA PHE A 142 2.69 18.43 21.53
C PHE A 142 1.47 18.08 22.38
N LEU A 143 1.59 17.13 23.31
CA LEU A 143 0.51 16.69 24.20
C LEU A 143 -0.15 17.86 24.94
N LYS A 144 0.62 18.83 25.41
CA LYS A 144 0.09 19.99 26.11
C LYS A 144 -0.91 20.77 25.26
N THR A 145 -0.61 21.00 23.99
CA THR A 145 -1.53 21.69 23.07
C THR A 145 -2.71 20.81 22.67
N LEU A 146 -2.50 19.48 22.60
CA LEU A 146 -3.56 18.53 22.27
C LEU A 146 -4.59 18.38 23.40
N GLU A 147 -4.18 18.60 24.66
CA GLU A 147 -5.05 18.56 25.84
C GLU A 147 -6.01 19.75 25.89
N GLU A 148 -5.49 20.94 25.60
CA GLU A 148 -6.23 22.20 25.59
C GLU A 148 -6.02 22.95 24.26
N PRO A 149 -6.55 22.41 23.13
CA PRO A 149 -6.35 23.03 21.85
C PRO A 149 -7.15 24.33 21.73
N PRO A 150 -6.60 25.39 21.09
CA PRO A 150 -7.37 26.57 20.74
C PRO A 150 -8.57 26.20 19.86
N GLN A 151 -9.69 26.91 20.02
CA GLN A 151 -10.94 26.58 19.31
C GLN A 151 -10.82 26.57 17.79
N HIS A 152 -9.88 27.34 17.24
CA HIS A 152 -9.64 27.44 15.80
C HIS A 152 -8.62 26.41 15.28
N VAL A 153 -8.13 25.50 16.12
CA VAL A 153 -7.08 24.54 15.74
C VAL A 153 -7.64 23.14 15.58
N ILE A 154 -7.27 22.50 14.48
CA ILE A 154 -7.57 21.09 14.19
C ILE A 154 -6.26 20.39 13.84
N PHE A 155 -5.99 19.28 14.53
CA PHE A 155 -4.87 18.40 14.23
C PHE A 155 -5.32 17.19 13.40
N ILE A 156 -4.57 16.87 12.36
CA ILE A 156 -4.74 15.64 11.61
C ILE A 156 -3.40 14.90 11.63
N LEU A 157 -3.33 13.86 12.44
CA LEU A 157 -2.13 13.04 12.62
C LEU A 157 -2.22 11.83 11.71
N ALA A 158 -1.11 11.42 11.10
CA ALA A 158 -1.04 10.21 10.31
C ALA A 158 0.10 9.30 10.81
N THR A 159 -0.14 8.00 10.82
CA THR A 159 0.85 7.01 11.24
C THR A 159 0.70 5.68 10.50
N THR A 160 1.82 5.04 10.19
CA THR A 160 1.87 3.64 9.75
C THR A 160 1.92 2.67 10.92
N GLU A 161 2.20 3.15 12.14
CA GLU A 161 2.47 2.33 13.32
C GLU A 161 1.63 2.76 14.54
N LYS A 162 0.33 2.47 14.47
CA LYS A 162 -0.64 2.83 15.53
C LYS A 162 -0.20 2.36 16.93
N HIS A 163 0.45 1.21 17.03
CA HIS A 163 0.90 0.64 18.29
C HIS A 163 2.03 1.43 18.97
N LYS A 164 2.72 2.32 18.25
CA LYS A 164 3.74 3.22 18.79
C LYS A 164 3.15 4.54 19.31
N ILE A 165 1.87 4.80 19.07
CA ILE A 165 1.23 6.02 19.53
C ILE A 165 0.83 5.87 20.98
N LEU A 166 1.15 6.89 21.80
CA LEU A 166 0.84 6.90 23.22
C LEU A 166 -0.67 6.82 23.47
N PRO A 167 -1.12 6.04 24.46
CA PRO A 167 -2.55 5.96 24.84
C PRO A 167 -3.17 7.32 25.14
N THR A 168 -2.38 8.25 25.68
CA THR A 168 -2.79 9.63 25.97
C THR A 168 -3.17 10.43 24.71
N ILE A 169 -2.55 10.14 23.56
CA ILE A 169 -2.92 10.72 22.26
C ILE A 169 -4.12 10.00 21.70
N LEU A 170 -4.12 8.66 21.72
CA LEU A 170 -5.23 7.85 21.20
C LEU A 170 -6.57 8.24 21.82
N SER A 171 -6.59 8.51 23.14
CA SER A 171 -7.82 8.88 23.85
C SER A 171 -8.37 10.27 23.50
N ARG A 172 -7.58 11.11 22.82
CA ARG A 172 -7.93 12.49 22.44
C ARG A 172 -8.23 12.67 20.98
N CYS A 173 -8.02 11.62 20.19
CA CYS A 173 -8.21 11.66 18.73
C CYS A 173 -9.43 10.84 18.29
N GLN A 174 -10.11 11.31 17.25
CA GLN A 174 -10.95 10.44 16.44
C GLN A 174 -10.05 9.61 15.54
N ILE A 175 -10.15 8.28 15.69
CA ILE A 175 -9.27 7.33 14.99
C ILE A 175 -9.96 6.81 13.74
N TYR A 176 -9.24 6.84 12.62
CA TYR A 176 -9.67 6.29 11.34
C TYR A 176 -8.63 5.30 10.83
N ASP A 177 -9.04 4.06 10.68
CA ASP A 177 -8.19 2.99 10.18
C ASP A 177 -8.35 2.86 8.66
N PHE A 178 -7.27 3.12 7.93
CA PHE A 178 -7.18 2.97 6.49
C PHE A 178 -6.81 1.54 6.14
N GLU A 179 -7.51 0.97 5.19
CA GLU A 179 -7.29 -0.40 4.74
C GLU A 179 -6.33 -0.46 3.55
N ARG A 180 -5.67 -1.62 3.39
CA ARG A 180 -4.94 -1.93 2.16
C ARG A 180 -5.92 -2.02 0.99
N MET A 181 -5.47 -1.59 -0.16
CA MET A 181 -6.25 -1.75 -1.38
C MET A 181 -6.13 -3.17 -1.90
N THR A 182 -7.23 -3.70 -2.40
CA THR A 182 -7.24 -5.01 -3.05
C THR A 182 -6.58 -4.94 -4.43
N VAL A 183 -5.98 -6.05 -4.86
CA VAL A 183 -5.36 -6.15 -6.18
C VAL A 183 -6.31 -5.74 -7.31
N PRO A 184 -7.58 -6.19 -7.36
CA PRO A 184 -8.52 -5.75 -8.40
C PRO A 184 -8.72 -4.22 -8.45
N ARG A 185 -8.83 -3.56 -7.29
CA ARG A 185 -8.99 -2.10 -7.24
C ARG A 185 -7.76 -1.36 -7.74
N ILE A 186 -6.58 -1.86 -7.43
CA ILE A 186 -5.33 -1.30 -7.96
C ILE A 186 -5.28 -1.47 -9.47
N ILE A 187 -5.62 -2.64 -9.99
CA ILE A 187 -5.65 -2.91 -11.44
C ILE A 187 -6.61 -1.96 -12.14
N ASP A 188 -7.83 -1.77 -11.63
CA ASP A 188 -8.82 -0.86 -12.21
C ASP A 188 -8.31 0.58 -12.27
N HIS A 189 -7.63 1.02 -11.22
CA HIS A 189 -7.02 2.36 -11.19
C HIS A 189 -5.86 2.48 -12.20
N LEU A 190 -5.00 1.46 -12.30
CA LEU A 190 -3.91 1.43 -13.28
C LEU A 190 -4.45 1.42 -14.73
N LYS A 191 -5.54 0.71 -15.00
CA LYS A 191 -6.24 0.74 -16.30
C LYS A 191 -6.72 2.15 -16.63
N MET A 192 -7.29 2.85 -15.67
CA MET A 192 -7.74 4.25 -15.86
C MET A 192 -6.54 5.17 -16.16
N VAL A 193 -5.44 5.03 -15.44
CA VAL A 193 -4.21 5.80 -15.68
C VAL A 193 -3.64 5.49 -17.06
N ALA A 194 -3.53 4.21 -17.44
CA ALA A 194 -3.04 3.79 -18.74
C ALA A 194 -3.88 4.37 -19.88
N ALA A 195 -5.21 4.36 -19.75
CA ALA A 195 -6.12 4.96 -20.74
C ALA A 195 -5.91 6.46 -20.89
N LYS A 196 -5.70 7.20 -19.79
CA LYS A 196 -5.44 8.64 -19.82
C LYS A 196 -4.07 8.99 -20.41
N GLU A 197 -3.07 8.15 -20.21
CA GLU A 197 -1.70 8.35 -20.72
C GLU A 197 -1.49 7.74 -22.12
N GLY A 198 -2.49 7.05 -22.68
CA GLY A 198 -2.37 6.37 -23.97
C GLY A 198 -1.38 5.21 -23.97
N ILE A 199 -1.24 4.52 -22.84
CA ILE A 199 -0.33 3.38 -22.64
C ILE A 199 -1.09 2.10 -22.95
N SER A 200 -0.54 1.23 -23.80
CA SER A 200 -1.05 -0.11 -24.03
C SER A 200 -0.50 -1.09 -23.00
N TYR A 201 -1.29 -2.07 -22.60
CA TYR A 201 -0.93 -3.02 -21.54
C TYR A 201 -1.58 -4.38 -21.75
N GLU A 202 -0.93 -5.39 -21.20
CA GLU A 202 -1.53 -6.69 -20.92
C GLU A 202 -2.07 -6.73 -19.49
N GLU A 203 -3.24 -7.31 -19.27
CA GLU A 203 -3.88 -7.32 -17.94
C GLU A 203 -3.05 -8.06 -16.90
N GLU A 204 -2.42 -9.17 -17.29
CA GLU A 204 -1.52 -9.92 -16.44
C GLU A 204 -0.30 -9.10 -15.99
N ALA A 205 0.18 -8.19 -16.82
CA ALA A 205 1.24 -7.27 -16.47
C ALA A 205 0.82 -6.32 -15.34
N LEU A 206 -0.38 -5.77 -15.43
CA LEU A 206 -0.93 -4.92 -14.38
C LEU A 206 -1.18 -5.70 -13.08
N ASN A 207 -1.54 -6.97 -13.18
CA ASN A 207 -1.68 -7.84 -12.00
C ASN A 207 -0.35 -7.99 -11.25
N VAL A 208 0.77 -8.21 -11.95
CA VAL A 208 2.10 -8.29 -11.34
C VAL A 208 2.46 -6.98 -10.62
N ILE A 209 2.20 -5.83 -11.25
CA ILE A 209 2.43 -4.52 -10.64
C ILE A 209 1.58 -4.36 -9.37
N ALA A 210 0.30 -4.71 -9.43
CA ALA A 210 -0.62 -4.58 -8.31
C ALA A 210 -0.25 -5.50 -7.13
N GLU A 211 0.15 -6.73 -7.39
CA GLU A 211 0.65 -7.66 -6.37
C GLU A 211 1.94 -7.13 -5.72
N LYS A 212 2.88 -6.60 -6.52
CA LYS A 212 4.13 -6.03 -6.03
C LYS A 212 3.92 -4.79 -5.16
N ALA A 213 2.86 -4.04 -5.39
CA ALA A 213 2.51 -2.84 -4.64
C ALA A 213 1.97 -3.13 -3.23
N ASP A 214 1.58 -4.38 -2.95
CA ASP A 214 1.15 -4.85 -1.63
C ASP A 214 0.11 -3.94 -0.96
N GLY A 215 -0.91 -3.54 -1.71
CA GLY A 215 -2.03 -2.74 -1.22
C GLY A 215 -1.79 -1.22 -1.17
N GLY A 216 -0.64 -0.73 -1.59
CA GLY A 216 -0.31 0.70 -1.64
C GLY A 216 -0.48 1.30 -3.04
N MET A 217 -1.45 2.20 -3.24
CA MET A 217 -1.67 2.84 -4.54
C MET A 217 -0.48 3.70 -4.98
N ARG A 218 0.18 4.39 -4.04
CA ARG A 218 1.37 5.20 -4.35
C ARG A 218 2.50 4.33 -4.91
N ASP A 219 2.73 3.17 -4.29
CA ASP A 219 3.76 2.23 -4.73
C ASP A 219 3.36 1.61 -6.08
N ALA A 220 2.07 1.29 -6.29
CA ALA A 220 1.57 0.80 -7.58
C ALA A 220 1.83 1.78 -8.72
N LEU A 221 1.54 3.06 -8.52
CA LEU A 221 1.77 4.11 -9.51
C LEU A 221 3.27 4.33 -9.78
N SER A 222 4.11 4.26 -8.74
CA SER A 222 5.57 4.38 -8.89
C SER A 222 6.16 3.21 -9.68
N ILE A 223 5.71 1.99 -9.40
CA ILE A 223 6.09 0.78 -10.15
C ILE A 223 5.58 0.87 -11.58
N PHE A 224 4.35 1.33 -11.78
CA PHE A 224 3.78 1.54 -13.10
C PHE A 224 4.60 2.49 -13.96
N ASP A 225 5.05 3.62 -13.41
CA ASP A 225 5.90 4.58 -14.11
C ASP A 225 7.27 3.97 -14.49
N GLN A 226 7.88 3.22 -13.56
CA GLN A 226 9.13 2.51 -13.80
C GLN A 226 8.96 1.53 -14.98
N VAL A 227 7.96 0.67 -14.89
CA VAL A 227 7.65 -0.33 -15.92
C VAL A 227 7.31 0.31 -17.26
N ASN A 228 6.51 1.39 -17.26
CA ASN A 228 6.19 2.12 -18.48
C ASN A 228 7.42 2.70 -19.15
N SER A 229 8.36 3.24 -18.38
CA SER A 229 9.63 3.74 -18.89
C SER A 229 10.47 2.64 -19.52
N PHE A 230 10.54 1.48 -18.89
CA PHE A 230 11.25 0.29 -19.41
C PHE A 230 10.58 -0.25 -20.68
N CYS A 231 9.26 -0.34 -20.69
CA CYS A 231 8.46 -0.89 -21.78
C CYS A 231 8.20 0.09 -22.94
N GLN A 232 8.56 1.36 -22.81
CA GLN A 232 8.36 2.41 -23.82
C GLN A 232 6.92 2.53 -24.31
N GLY A 233 5.95 2.52 -23.38
CA GLY A 233 4.55 2.74 -23.66
C GLY A 233 3.74 1.48 -24.03
N ASN A 234 4.36 0.31 -24.09
CA ASN A 234 3.69 -0.97 -24.32
C ASN A 234 4.06 -1.97 -23.22
N ILE A 235 3.24 -2.04 -22.18
CA ILE A 235 3.47 -2.86 -21.01
C ILE A 235 3.05 -4.32 -21.28
N THR A 236 4.02 -5.19 -21.51
CA THR A 236 3.79 -6.63 -21.68
C THR A 236 4.17 -7.40 -20.42
N TYR A 237 3.55 -8.57 -20.23
CA TYR A 237 3.81 -9.43 -19.09
C TYR A 237 5.30 -9.81 -18.96
N GLU A 238 5.91 -10.24 -20.06
CA GLU A 238 7.30 -10.67 -20.11
C GLU A 238 8.26 -9.55 -19.67
N LYS A 239 8.08 -8.32 -20.20
CA LYS A 239 8.92 -7.16 -19.86
C LYS A 239 8.74 -6.71 -18.41
N VAL A 240 7.53 -6.82 -17.85
CA VAL A 240 7.28 -6.51 -16.44
C VAL A 240 8.01 -7.48 -15.52
N LEU A 241 7.99 -8.78 -15.82
CA LEU A 241 8.74 -9.77 -15.07
C LEU A 241 10.24 -9.48 -15.11
N GLU A 242 10.76 -9.10 -16.28
CA GLU A 242 12.16 -8.74 -16.46
C GLU A 242 12.53 -7.49 -15.62
N ASP A 243 11.81 -6.39 -15.79
CA ASP A 243 12.10 -5.11 -15.09
C ASP A 243 11.99 -5.23 -13.57
N LEU A 244 10.97 -5.93 -13.08
CA LEU A 244 10.73 -6.11 -11.65
C LEU A 244 11.49 -7.29 -11.04
N ASN A 245 12.24 -8.03 -11.83
CA ASN A 245 12.92 -9.26 -11.44
C ASN A 245 11.99 -10.23 -10.70
N VAL A 246 10.82 -10.50 -11.29
CA VAL A 246 9.80 -11.40 -10.76
C VAL A 246 9.84 -12.71 -11.51
N LEU A 247 9.85 -13.82 -10.79
CA LEU A 247 9.80 -15.14 -11.41
C LEU A 247 8.39 -15.39 -12.00
N ASP A 248 8.36 -15.88 -13.25
CA ASP A 248 7.12 -16.25 -13.89
C ASP A 248 6.36 -17.32 -13.08
N ALA A 249 5.08 -17.04 -12.82
CA ALA A 249 4.19 -17.93 -12.08
C ALA A 249 4.14 -19.37 -12.65
N ASP A 250 4.35 -19.53 -13.94
CA ASP A 250 4.39 -20.85 -14.60
C ASP A 250 5.45 -21.77 -13.98
N ASN A 251 6.56 -21.22 -13.50
CA ASN A 251 7.59 -22.01 -12.81
C ASN A 251 7.06 -22.62 -11.51
N TYR A 252 6.27 -21.88 -10.75
CA TYR A 252 5.69 -22.39 -9.50
C TYR A 252 4.67 -23.49 -9.77
N PHE A 253 3.78 -23.31 -10.75
CA PHE A 253 2.84 -24.34 -11.19
C PHE A 253 3.57 -25.61 -11.60
N ARG A 254 4.62 -25.45 -12.40
CA ARG A 254 5.41 -26.57 -12.90
C ARG A 254 6.15 -27.31 -11.79
N ILE A 255 6.74 -26.61 -10.83
CA ILE A 255 7.43 -27.24 -9.68
C ILE A 255 6.45 -28.10 -8.88
N ILE A 256 5.24 -27.63 -8.62
CA ILE A 256 4.24 -28.39 -7.87
C ILE A 256 3.75 -29.60 -8.68
N ASP A 257 3.46 -29.43 -9.96
CA ASP A 257 3.05 -30.56 -10.79
C ASP A 257 4.14 -31.66 -10.86
N LEU A 258 5.40 -31.26 -11.03
CA LEU A 258 6.54 -32.20 -10.99
C LEU A 258 6.73 -32.85 -9.60
N SER A 259 6.44 -32.12 -8.54
CA SER A 259 6.50 -32.63 -7.17
C SER A 259 5.42 -33.68 -6.91
N LEU A 260 4.21 -33.50 -7.43
CA LEU A 260 3.12 -34.48 -7.36
C LEU A 260 3.47 -35.80 -8.10
N GLU A 261 4.26 -35.69 -9.16
CA GLU A 261 4.73 -36.82 -9.96
C GLU A 261 6.07 -37.41 -9.43
N ASN A 262 6.61 -36.86 -8.35
CA ASN A 262 7.93 -37.22 -7.78
C ASN A 262 9.10 -37.17 -8.78
N LYS A 263 9.06 -36.20 -9.72
CA LYS A 263 10.09 -36.00 -10.75
C LYS A 263 11.22 -35.10 -10.24
N VAL A 264 11.99 -35.60 -9.29
CA VAL A 264 13.06 -34.83 -8.63
C VAL A 264 14.11 -34.32 -9.62
N SER A 265 14.52 -35.13 -10.59
CA SER A 265 15.52 -34.72 -11.59
C SER A 265 15.05 -33.53 -12.42
N ASP A 266 13.80 -33.52 -12.84
CA ASP A 266 13.22 -32.42 -13.64
C ASP A 266 13.11 -31.14 -12.80
N ILE A 267 12.79 -31.24 -11.51
CA ILE A 267 12.77 -30.12 -10.58
C ILE A 267 14.18 -29.53 -10.43
N MET A 268 15.22 -30.36 -10.32
CA MET A 268 16.62 -29.88 -10.19
C MET A 268 17.07 -29.17 -11.47
N VAL A 269 16.74 -29.67 -12.65
CA VAL A 269 17.05 -29.02 -13.92
C VAL A 269 16.32 -27.67 -14.03
N LEU A 270 15.04 -27.63 -13.63
CA LEU A 270 14.26 -26.40 -13.63
C LEU A 270 14.86 -25.36 -12.63
N LEU A 271 15.22 -25.79 -11.42
CA LEU A 271 15.88 -24.94 -10.42
C LEU A 271 17.18 -24.35 -10.96
N ASP A 272 18.02 -25.16 -11.60
CA ASP A 272 19.27 -24.70 -12.18
C ASP A 272 19.03 -23.63 -13.27
N SER A 273 18.04 -23.84 -14.13
CA SER A 273 17.64 -22.85 -15.14
C SER A 273 17.16 -21.52 -14.57
N ILE A 274 16.45 -21.56 -13.42
CA ILE A 274 15.97 -20.37 -12.72
C ILE A 274 17.14 -19.60 -12.10
N ILE A 275 18.05 -20.30 -11.42
CA ILE A 275 19.23 -19.68 -10.81
C ILE A 275 20.16 -19.11 -11.89
N ALA A 276 20.33 -19.80 -13.01
CA ALA A 276 21.16 -19.32 -14.14
C ALA A 276 20.63 -18.00 -14.74
N LYS A 277 19.33 -17.73 -14.63
CA LYS A 277 18.71 -16.44 -15.00
C LYS A 277 18.89 -15.33 -13.97
N GLY A 278 19.58 -15.59 -12.85
CA GLY A 278 19.87 -14.61 -11.80
C GLY A 278 18.84 -14.49 -10.70
N PHE A 279 17.85 -15.39 -10.63
CA PHE A 279 16.86 -15.38 -9.54
C PHE A 279 17.46 -15.95 -8.25
N ASP A 280 17.13 -15.29 -7.12
CA ASP A 280 17.55 -15.76 -5.80
C ASP A 280 16.77 -17.00 -5.37
N ALA A 281 17.48 -18.01 -4.91
CA ALA A 281 16.88 -19.29 -4.51
C ALA A 281 15.98 -19.17 -3.25
N GLY A 282 16.27 -18.24 -2.34
CA GLY A 282 15.42 -17.97 -1.17
C GLY A 282 14.10 -17.33 -1.58
N ASN A 283 14.15 -16.37 -2.50
CA ASN A 283 12.96 -15.75 -3.05
C ASN A 283 12.09 -16.76 -3.81
N LEU A 284 12.72 -17.74 -4.47
CA LEU A 284 12.00 -18.85 -5.11
C LEU A 284 11.19 -19.66 -4.08
N ILE A 285 11.79 -20.03 -2.95
CA ILE A 285 11.09 -20.79 -1.90
C ILE A 285 9.93 -19.99 -1.30
N ASN A 286 10.13 -18.71 -1.01
CA ASN A 286 9.08 -17.84 -0.49
C ASN A 286 7.93 -17.66 -1.50
N GLY A 287 8.25 -17.49 -2.78
CA GLY A 287 7.26 -17.43 -3.86
C GLY A 287 6.51 -18.75 -4.02
N LEU A 288 7.21 -19.89 -3.94
CA LEU A 288 6.60 -21.22 -4.01
C LEU A 288 5.69 -21.49 -2.79
N ALA A 289 6.07 -21.06 -1.59
CA ALA A 289 5.23 -21.16 -0.41
C ALA A 289 3.95 -20.33 -0.55
N SER A 290 4.07 -19.12 -1.07
CA SER A 290 2.91 -18.27 -1.38
C SER A 290 2.00 -18.91 -2.43
N HIS A 291 2.58 -19.54 -3.45
CA HIS A 291 1.85 -20.30 -4.47
C HIS A 291 1.07 -21.46 -3.85
N VAL A 292 1.72 -22.29 -3.04
CA VAL A 292 1.06 -23.44 -2.36
C VAL A 292 -0.06 -22.97 -1.44
N ARG A 293 0.12 -21.86 -0.72
CA ARG A 293 -0.94 -21.24 0.06
C ARG A 293 -2.12 -20.84 -0.83
N SER A 294 -1.86 -20.22 -1.97
CA SER A 294 -2.90 -19.82 -2.93
C SER A 294 -3.66 -21.01 -3.48
N VAL A 295 -2.97 -22.11 -3.83
CA VAL A 295 -3.58 -23.37 -4.24
C VAL A 295 -4.46 -23.95 -3.12
N MET A 296 -4.01 -23.89 -1.88
CA MET A 296 -4.78 -24.36 -0.73
C MET A 296 -6.05 -23.54 -0.52
N MET A 297 -5.96 -22.18 -0.63
CA MET A 297 -7.13 -21.30 -0.55
C MET A 297 -8.13 -21.51 -1.70
N ALA A 298 -7.65 -21.88 -2.87
CA ALA A 298 -8.47 -22.14 -4.05
C ALA A 298 -9.31 -23.43 -3.97
N ARG A 299 -9.05 -24.30 -3.00
CA ARG A 299 -9.79 -25.57 -2.82
C ARG A 299 -11.21 -25.38 -2.29
N ASP A 300 -11.43 -24.37 -1.47
CA ASP A 300 -12.70 -24.14 -0.77
C ASP A 300 -13.33 -22.83 -1.23
N ALA A 301 -14.64 -22.88 -1.52
CA ALA A 301 -15.40 -21.69 -1.90
C ALA A 301 -15.40 -20.59 -0.83
N GLN A 302 -15.24 -20.94 0.45
CA GLN A 302 -15.19 -19.97 1.54
C GLN A 302 -13.87 -19.22 1.59
N THR A 303 -12.75 -19.87 1.22
CA THR A 303 -11.42 -19.27 1.22
C THR A 303 -11.02 -18.68 -0.13
N LEU A 304 -11.71 -19.04 -1.20
CA LEU A 304 -11.47 -18.51 -2.54
C LEU A 304 -11.51 -16.97 -2.63
N PRO A 305 -12.43 -16.26 -1.96
CA PRO A 305 -12.42 -14.79 -1.93
C PRO A 305 -11.20 -14.17 -1.27
N LEU A 306 -10.43 -14.93 -0.49
CA LEU A 306 -9.18 -14.50 0.14
C LEU A 306 -7.99 -14.44 -0.85
N LEU A 307 -8.17 -14.96 -2.06
CA LEU A 307 -7.19 -14.84 -3.14
C LEU A 307 -7.34 -13.49 -3.82
N GLU A 308 -6.44 -12.59 -3.48
CA GLU A 308 -6.30 -11.27 -4.10
C GLU A 308 -5.46 -11.38 -5.37
N THR A 309 -6.04 -11.90 -6.45
CA THR A 309 -5.36 -12.07 -7.73
C THR A 309 -6.35 -11.91 -8.90
N SER A 310 -5.83 -11.90 -10.14
CA SER A 310 -6.68 -11.85 -11.33
C SER A 310 -7.57 -13.09 -11.46
N GLU A 311 -8.70 -12.96 -12.15
CA GLU A 311 -9.64 -14.07 -12.38
C GLU A 311 -8.98 -15.25 -13.10
N ARG A 312 -8.13 -14.96 -14.07
CA ARG A 312 -7.36 -15.98 -14.79
C ARG A 312 -6.42 -16.77 -13.89
N GLN A 313 -5.68 -16.09 -13.01
CA GLN A 313 -4.80 -16.75 -12.04
C GLN A 313 -5.61 -17.55 -11.01
N ARG A 314 -6.76 -17.04 -10.58
CA ARG A 314 -7.67 -17.75 -9.67
C ARG A 314 -8.13 -19.08 -10.25
N GLN A 315 -8.52 -19.09 -11.52
CA GLN A 315 -8.91 -20.33 -12.23
C GLN A 315 -7.74 -21.33 -12.30
N ARG A 316 -6.54 -20.88 -12.59
CA ARG A 316 -5.34 -21.73 -12.62
C ARG A 316 -5.06 -22.37 -11.25
N TYR A 317 -5.17 -21.60 -10.17
CA TYR A 317 -5.03 -22.13 -8.81
C TYR A 317 -6.10 -23.16 -8.49
N GLN A 318 -7.34 -22.95 -8.90
CA GLN A 318 -8.41 -23.93 -8.73
C GLN A 318 -8.17 -25.22 -9.50
N GLU A 319 -7.65 -25.15 -10.71
CA GLU A 319 -7.29 -26.32 -11.51
C GLU A 319 -6.18 -27.14 -10.86
N GLN A 320 -5.13 -26.49 -10.37
CA GLN A 320 -4.06 -27.21 -9.66
C GLN A 320 -4.55 -27.73 -8.31
N ALA A 321 -5.41 -27.01 -7.62
CA ALA A 321 -6.00 -27.43 -6.35
C ALA A 321 -6.77 -28.75 -6.43
N LYS A 322 -7.40 -29.03 -7.58
CA LYS A 322 -8.07 -30.33 -7.82
C LYS A 322 -7.11 -31.51 -7.84
N LYS A 323 -5.85 -31.27 -8.25
CA LYS A 323 -4.80 -32.30 -8.33
C LYS A 323 -4.06 -32.47 -7.01
N CYS A 324 -4.04 -31.47 -6.13
CA CYS A 324 -3.24 -31.44 -4.92
C CYS A 324 -4.05 -31.91 -3.70
N PRO A 325 -3.69 -33.06 -3.06
CA PRO A 325 -4.27 -33.44 -1.79
C PRO A 325 -3.94 -32.42 -0.67
N LEU A 326 -4.91 -32.14 0.22
CA LEU A 326 -4.70 -31.19 1.33
C LEU A 326 -3.49 -31.56 2.21
N PRO A 327 -3.26 -32.85 2.57
CA PRO A 327 -2.08 -33.26 3.31
C PRO A 327 -0.76 -32.93 2.60
N PHE A 328 -0.72 -33.01 1.27
CA PHE A 328 0.44 -32.61 0.47
C PHE A 328 0.72 -31.11 0.64
N LEU A 329 -0.28 -30.28 0.42
CA LEU A 329 -0.14 -28.82 0.53
C LEU A 329 0.33 -28.38 1.91
N PHE A 330 -0.24 -28.96 2.97
CA PHE A 330 0.15 -28.65 4.34
C PHE A 330 1.59 -29.07 4.65
N LYS A 331 2.00 -30.28 4.26
CA LYS A 331 3.38 -30.76 4.44
C LYS A 331 4.37 -29.92 3.63
N ALA A 332 4.03 -29.55 2.39
CA ALA A 332 4.85 -28.70 1.55
C ALA A 332 5.09 -27.34 2.19
N LEU A 333 4.03 -26.67 2.69
CA LEU A 333 4.15 -25.40 3.42
C LEU A 333 5.06 -25.52 4.64
N LYS A 334 4.92 -26.60 5.43
CA LYS A 334 5.76 -26.83 6.60
C LYS A 334 7.23 -26.96 6.23
N ILE A 335 7.55 -27.76 5.20
CA ILE A 335 8.92 -27.96 4.71
C ILE A 335 9.52 -26.63 4.19
N MET A 336 8.75 -25.85 3.45
CA MET A 336 9.22 -24.56 2.92
C MET A 336 9.41 -23.52 4.03
N ASN A 337 8.55 -23.50 5.06
CA ASN A 337 8.73 -22.63 6.21
C ASN A 337 10.00 -23.00 7.01
N GLU A 338 10.29 -24.29 7.18
CA GLU A 338 11.55 -24.74 7.79
C GLU A 338 12.76 -24.24 6.99
N CYS A 339 12.69 -24.26 5.66
CA CYS A 339 13.73 -23.72 4.80
C CYS A 339 13.93 -22.21 5.02
N ASP A 340 12.84 -21.43 5.03
CA ASP A 340 12.91 -19.97 5.20
C ASP A 340 13.55 -19.58 6.53
N VAL A 341 13.13 -20.23 7.62
CA VAL A 341 13.70 -20.01 8.97
C VAL A 341 15.20 -20.29 9.01
N ASN A 342 15.65 -21.36 8.35
CA ASN A 342 17.06 -21.77 8.35
C ASN A 342 17.91 -21.08 7.27
N TYR A 343 17.29 -20.39 6.31
CA TYR A 343 17.97 -19.85 5.13
C TYR A 343 19.12 -18.90 5.46
N ARG A 344 18.92 -18.01 6.44
CA ARG A 344 19.94 -17.03 6.85
C ARG A 344 21.16 -17.68 7.51
N GLN A 345 20.95 -18.78 8.23
CA GLN A 345 22.00 -19.47 9.00
C GLN A 345 22.75 -20.51 8.17
N SER A 346 22.20 -20.90 7.02
CA SER A 346 22.79 -21.91 6.16
C SER A 346 24.05 -21.37 5.47
N SER A 347 25.14 -22.12 5.58
CA SER A 347 26.39 -21.87 4.85
C SER A 347 26.28 -22.21 3.36
N ASN A 348 25.44 -23.19 3.01
CA ASN A 348 25.16 -23.59 1.63
C ASN A 348 23.68 -23.44 1.32
N LYS A 349 23.30 -22.23 0.93
CA LYS A 349 21.91 -21.86 0.62
C LYS A 349 21.33 -22.65 -0.53
N ARG A 350 22.14 -22.92 -1.57
CA ARG A 350 21.71 -23.68 -2.74
C ARG A 350 21.33 -25.12 -2.34
N LEU A 351 22.19 -25.79 -1.60
CA LEU A 351 21.94 -27.16 -1.12
C LEU A 351 20.67 -27.22 -0.23
N LEU A 352 20.47 -26.22 0.61
CA LEU A 352 19.26 -26.13 1.44
C LEU A 352 17.98 -26.06 0.60
N VAL A 353 17.98 -25.26 -0.46
CA VAL A 353 16.84 -25.14 -1.39
C VAL A 353 16.64 -26.43 -2.17
N GLU A 354 17.71 -27.02 -2.71
CA GLU A 354 17.65 -28.33 -3.40
C GLU A 354 17.04 -29.39 -2.50
N LEU A 355 17.52 -29.53 -1.27
CA LEU A 355 16.99 -30.46 -0.28
C LEU A 355 15.51 -30.20 0.04
N THR A 356 15.12 -28.95 0.16
CA THR A 356 13.73 -28.55 0.40
C THR A 356 12.82 -29.02 -0.73
N LEU A 357 13.19 -28.78 -1.97
CA LEU A 357 12.40 -29.21 -3.15
C LEU A 357 12.34 -30.74 -3.28
N ILE A 358 13.44 -31.45 -2.99
CA ILE A 358 13.47 -32.92 -2.93
C ILE A 358 12.48 -33.43 -1.88
N ARG A 359 12.51 -32.87 -0.66
CA ARG A 359 11.57 -33.24 0.41
C ARG A 359 10.11 -32.99 0.02
N VAL A 360 9.82 -31.89 -0.67
CA VAL A 360 8.45 -31.60 -1.17
C VAL A 360 8.02 -32.65 -2.19
N ALA A 361 8.90 -33.03 -3.13
CA ALA A 361 8.61 -34.07 -4.12
C ALA A 361 8.40 -35.45 -3.49
N GLN A 362 9.05 -35.74 -2.37
CA GLN A 362 8.92 -37.03 -1.65
C GLN A 362 7.67 -37.15 -0.77
N ILE A 363 6.86 -36.10 -0.63
CA ILE A 363 5.61 -36.16 0.17
C ILE A 363 4.63 -37.19 -0.39
N THR A 364 4.67 -37.43 -1.69
CA THR A 364 3.77 -38.34 -2.41
C THR A 364 4.25 -39.80 -2.41
N GLN A 365 5.43 -40.07 -1.89
CA GLN A 365 5.91 -41.41 -1.61
C GLN A 365 5.40 -41.89 -0.25
#